data_e5c38e5a5e013635d453fba3293d11c6
#
_entry.id   e5c38e5a5e013635d453fba3293d11c6
#
_cell.length_a   1.000
_cell.length_b   1.000
_cell.length_c   1.000
_cell.angle_alpha   90.00
_cell.angle_beta   90.00
_cell.angle_gamma   90.00
#
_symmetry.space_group_name_H-M   'P 1'
#
loop_
_entity.id
_entity.type
_entity.pdbx_description
1 polymer ?
#
loop_
_entity_poly.entity_id
_entity_poly.type
_entity_poly.pdbx_seq_one_letter_code
_entity_poly.pdbx_strand_id
1 'polypeptide(L)'
;ATLNSGAIKWNGKYVLVVRVEGADRKSFFAVAESPNGIDNFRFWDYPVTMPEDVIPATNIYDMRLTAHEDGWIYGIFCAERHDPSAPAGDLSSATATAAIARTKDLKNWERLPDLKTRSQQRNVVLHPEFVNGKYALYTRPQDGFIDAGSGGGIGWALVDDMTQAEVTEETIIDQRHYHTIKEVKNGEGPHPIKTPQGWLHLAHGVRACAAGLRYVLY
;
A
#
# COMPACT_ATOMS: atom_id res chain seq x y z
N ALA A 1 -2.62 -18.34 4.13
CA ALA A 1 -1.44 -17.97 3.33
C ALA A 1 -0.83 -16.69 3.88
N THR A 2 0.47 -16.49 3.64
CA THR A 2 1.19 -15.23 3.92
C THR A 2 1.57 -14.57 2.60
N LEU A 3 1.30 -13.30 2.47
CA LEU A 3 1.44 -12.55 1.23
C LEU A 3 2.05 -11.17 1.53
N ASN A 4 2.32 -10.41 0.51
CA ASN A 4 2.83 -9.04 0.46
C ASN A 4 3.01 -8.34 1.82
N SER A 5 4.26 -8.10 2.23
CA SER A 5 4.59 -7.52 3.52
C SER A 5 5.11 -6.09 3.35
N GLY A 6 4.70 -5.19 4.24
CA GLY A 6 5.45 -3.97 4.51
C GLY A 6 6.66 -4.29 5.37
N ALA A 7 7.79 -3.61 5.14
CA ALA A 7 9.04 -3.88 5.84
C ALA A 7 9.71 -2.57 6.28
N ILE A 8 10.25 -2.56 7.49
CA ILE A 8 11.11 -1.48 8.01
C ILE A 8 12.23 -2.05 8.88
N LYS A 9 13.28 -1.26 9.07
CA LYS A 9 14.23 -1.48 10.16
C LYS A 9 13.81 -0.65 11.36
N TRP A 10 13.59 -1.30 12.50
CA TRP A 10 13.09 -0.65 13.70
C TRP A 10 13.72 -1.27 14.96
N ASN A 11 14.21 -0.42 15.88
CA ASN A 11 14.86 -0.85 17.11
C ASN A 11 15.94 -1.93 16.91
N GLY A 12 16.77 -1.79 15.88
CA GLY A 12 17.86 -2.71 15.56
C GLY A 12 17.45 -4.03 14.92
N LYS A 13 16.16 -4.26 14.72
CA LYS A 13 15.60 -5.44 14.06
C LYS A 13 14.98 -5.09 12.71
N TYR A 14 14.76 -6.08 11.89
CA TYR A 14 13.94 -5.98 10.67
C TYR A 14 12.54 -6.47 10.99
N VAL A 15 11.56 -5.63 10.70
CA VAL A 15 10.17 -5.89 11.04
C VAL A 15 9.33 -5.92 9.77
N LEU A 16 8.46 -6.92 9.71
CA LEU A 16 7.47 -7.08 8.65
C LEU A 16 6.07 -6.90 9.25
N VAL A 17 5.19 -6.21 8.54
CA VAL A 17 3.74 -6.36 8.72
C VAL A 17 3.23 -7.19 7.55
N VAL A 18 2.94 -8.43 7.84
CA VAL A 18 2.63 -9.47 6.87
C VAL A 18 1.13 -9.52 6.64
N ARG A 19 0.70 -9.54 5.38
CA ARG A 19 -0.66 -9.93 5.02
C ARG A 19 -0.83 -11.43 5.26
N VAL A 20 -1.77 -11.79 6.11
CA VAL A 20 -2.17 -13.17 6.37
C VAL A 20 -3.59 -13.37 5.86
N GLU A 21 -3.80 -14.36 5.01
CA GLU A 21 -5.12 -14.73 4.53
C GLU A 21 -5.63 -15.96 5.29
N GLY A 22 -6.80 -15.80 5.91
CA GLY A 22 -7.49 -16.87 6.64
C GLY A 22 -8.18 -17.88 5.72
N ALA A 23 -8.80 -18.88 6.31
CA ALA A 23 -9.57 -19.90 5.58
C ALA A 23 -10.86 -19.32 4.96
N ASP A 24 -11.36 -18.23 5.51
CA ASP A 24 -12.51 -17.46 5.02
C ASP A 24 -12.16 -16.52 3.86
N ARG A 25 -10.89 -16.55 3.40
CA ARG A 25 -10.32 -15.70 2.34
C ARG A 25 -10.26 -14.21 2.70
N LYS A 26 -10.51 -13.86 3.95
CA LYS A 26 -10.27 -12.51 4.46
C LYS A 26 -8.83 -12.37 4.92
N SER A 27 -8.27 -11.19 4.70
CA SER A 27 -6.92 -10.88 5.13
C SER A 27 -6.92 -10.08 6.42
N PHE A 28 -5.89 -10.29 7.21
CA PHE A 28 -5.53 -9.48 8.37
C PHE A 28 -4.01 -9.28 8.37
N PHE A 29 -3.51 -8.44 9.27
CA PHE A 29 -2.08 -8.16 9.38
C PHE A 29 -1.50 -8.79 10.64
N ALA A 30 -0.28 -9.31 10.53
CA ALA A 30 0.50 -9.81 11.64
C ALA A 30 1.93 -9.26 11.58
N VAL A 31 2.50 -8.96 12.74
CA VAL A 31 3.88 -8.48 12.84
C VAL A 31 4.82 -9.67 12.95
N ALA A 32 5.90 -9.64 12.17
CA ALA A 32 7.02 -10.57 12.31
C ALA A 32 8.33 -9.79 12.41
N GLU A 33 9.28 -10.29 13.20
CA GLU A 33 10.59 -9.66 13.35
C GLU A 33 11.73 -10.65 13.10
N SER A 34 12.85 -10.11 12.61
CA SER A 34 14.10 -10.85 12.39
C SER A 34 15.29 -10.02 12.84
N PRO A 35 16.34 -10.65 13.40
CA PRO A 35 17.56 -9.95 13.78
C PRO A 35 18.41 -9.48 12.59
N ASN A 36 18.28 -10.11 11.42
CA ASN A 36 19.15 -9.88 10.26
C ASN A 36 18.39 -9.55 8.95
N GLY A 37 17.05 -9.71 8.92
CA GLY A 37 16.23 -9.44 7.74
C GLY A 37 16.33 -10.50 6.64
N ILE A 38 17.03 -11.59 6.86
CA ILE A 38 17.24 -12.68 5.91
C ILE A 38 16.50 -13.93 6.35
N ASP A 39 16.64 -14.30 7.62
CA ASP A 39 16.06 -15.50 8.21
C ASP A 39 15.60 -15.25 9.63
N ASN A 40 15.19 -16.33 10.32
CA ASN A 40 14.75 -16.28 11.72
C ASN A 40 13.61 -15.30 11.98
N PHE A 41 12.73 -15.12 11.01
CA PHE A 41 11.51 -14.36 11.22
C PHE A 41 10.59 -15.07 12.19
N ARG A 42 10.14 -14.35 13.23
CA ARG A 42 9.20 -14.83 14.21
C ARG A 42 8.01 -13.91 14.29
N PHE A 43 6.82 -14.46 14.14
CA PHE A 43 5.58 -13.72 14.34
C PHE A 43 5.40 -13.38 15.81
N TRP A 44 4.81 -12.24 16.06
CA TRP A 44 4.29 -11.92 17.38
C TRP A 44 3.03 -12.76 17.66
N ASP A 45 2.71 -12.94 18.96
CA ASP A 45 1.64 -13.84 19.38
C ASP A 45 0.22 -13.28 19.17
N TYR A 46 0.10 -12.11 18.56
CA TYR A 46 -1.17 -11.44 18.30
C TYR A 46 -1.16 -10.72 16.95
N PRO A 47 -2.33 -10.62 16.28
CA PRO A 47 -2.47 -9.86 15.05
C PRO A 47 -2.43 -8.36 15.30
N VAL A 48 -2.23 -7.59 14.25
CA VAL A 48 -2.44 -6.14 14.27
C VAL A 48 -3.93 -5.87 14.48
N THR A 49 -4.24 -5.12 15.54
CA THR A 49 -5.61 -4.70 15.85
C THR A 49 -5.71 -3.20 15.66
N MET A 50 -6.72 -2.75 14.93
CA MET A 50 -7.03 -1.35 14.70
C MET A 50 -8.50 -1.08 15.06
N PRO A 51 -8.86 0.17 15.44
CA PRO A 51 -10.26 0.56 15.53
C PRO A 51 -11.01 0.26 14.23
N GLU A 52 -12.26 -0.14 14.34
CA GLU A 52 -13.12 -0.38 13.17
C GLU A 52 -13.43 0.92 12.44
N ASP A 53 -13.49 0.85 11.12
CA ASP A 53 -13.95 1.95 10.28
C ASP A 53 -15.45 2.18 10.47
N VAL A 54 -15.92 3.42 10.27
CA VAL A 54 -17.35 3.76 10.24
C VAL A 54 -18.08 2.93 9.18
N ILE A 55 -17.44 2.71 8.03
CA ILE A 55 -17.92 1.77 7.01
C ILE A 55 -16.89 0.63 6.95
N PRO A 56 -17.21 -0.55 7.50
CA PRO A 56 -16.28 -1.66 7.53
C PRO A 56 -15.80 -2.06 6.14
N ALA A 57 -14.52 -2.34 6.02
CA ALA A 57 -13.97 -2.93 4.81
C ALA A 57 -14.37 -4.41 4.70
N THR A 58 -14.70 -4.84 3.49
CA THR A 58 -14.94 -6.28 3.21
C THR A 58 -13.63 -7.06 3.23
N ASN A 59 -12.54 -6.42 2.85
CA ASN A 59 -11.19 -6.97 2.95
C ASN A 59 -10.16 -5.85 3.07
N ILE A 60 -9.04 -6.13 3.78
CA ILE A 60 -7.88 -5.24 3.89
C ILE A 60 -6.62 -6.02 3.50
N TYR A 61 -5.69 -5.38 2.76
CA TYR A 61 -4.48 -6.08 2.33
C TYR A 61 -3.34 -5.15 1.95
N ASP A 62 -2.16 -5.74 1.82
CA ASP A 62 -0.94 -5.15 1.24
C ASP A 62 -0.48 -3.86 1.93
N MET A 63 -0.37 -3.89 3.27
CA MET A 63 0.14 -2.76 4.03
C MET A 63 1.59 -2.44 3.65
N ARG A 64 1.84 -1.19 3.30
CA ARG A 64 3.17 -0.62 3.11
C ARG A 64 3.58 0.15 4.35
N LEU A 65 4.72 -0.19 4.93
CA LEU A 65 5.24 0.48 6.11
C LEU A 65 6.24 1.58 5.74
N THR A 66 6.16 2.71 6.42
CA THR A 66 7.16 3.77 6.34
C THR A 66 7.43 4.33 7.72
N ALA A 67 8.67 4.22 8.18
CA ALA A 67 9.13 5.00 9.33
C ALA A 67 9.44 6.42 8.83
N HIS A 68 8.60 7.36 9.19
CA HIS A 68 8.68 8.74 8.70
C HIS A 68 9.46 9.64 9.67
N GLU A 69 10.09 10.68 9.15
CA GLU A 69 10.92 11.60 9.96
C GLU A 69 10.15 12.39 11.02
N ASP A 70 8.81 12.48 10.94
CA ASP A 70 7.97 13.02 12.02
C ASP A 70 7.91 12.12 13.27
N GLY A 71 8.56 10.97 13.18
CA GLY A 71 8.67 9.98 14.26
C GLY A 71 7.48 9.02 14.35
N TRP A 72 6.55 8.99 13.42
CA TRP A 72 5.52 7.96 13.29
C TRP A 72 5.96 6.86 12.32
N ILE A 73 5.44 5.67 12.54
CA ILE A 73 5.43 4.59 11.57
C ILE A 73 4.05 4.57 10.96
N TYR A 74 3.97 4.82 9.66
CA TYR A 74 2.73 4.77 8.90
C TYR A 74 2.60 3.41 8.22
N GLY A 75 1.38 2.88 8.26
CA GLY A 75 0.96 1.77 7.44
C GLY A 75 -0.11 2.24 6.46
N ILE A 76 0.16 2.18 5.17
CA ILE A 76 -0.85 2.46 4.13
C ILE A 76 -1.20 1.14 3.46
N PHE A 77 -2.49 0.84 3.40
CA PHE A 77 -2.98 -0.45 2.90
C PHE A 77 -4.24 -0.28 2.06
N CYS A 78 -4.55 -1.28 1.27
CA CYS A 78 -5.79 -1.28 0.51
C CYS A 78 -6.95 -1.72 1.41
N ALA A 79 -8.02 -0.94 1.41
CA ALA A 79 -9.32 -1.31 1.97
C ALA A 79 -10.33 -1.43 0.85
N GLU A 80 -10.90 -2.62 0.68
CA GLU A 80 -11.96 -2.88 -0.30
C GLU A 80 -13.31 -2.89 0.39
N ARG A 81 -14.29 -2.29 -0.28
CA ARG A 81 -15.70 -2.26 0.13
C ARG A 81 -16.56 -2.61 -1.06
N HIS A 82 -17.73 -3.19 -0.80
CA HIS A 82 -18.72 -3.37 -1.86
C HIS A 82 -19.03 -2.03 -2.54
N ASP A 83 -19.10 -2.03 -3.86
CA ASP A 83 -19.43 -0.82 -4.61
C ASP A 83 -20.91 -0.45 -4.40
N PRO A 84 -21.19 0.69 -3.75
CA PRO A 84 -22.57 1.10 -3.48
C PRO A 84 -23.35 1.48 -4.75
N SER A 85 -22.66 1.71 -5.87
CA SER A 85 -23.26 2.00 -7.17
C SER A 85 -23.53 0.75 -8.01
N ALA A 86 -23.11 -0.42 -7.53
CA ALA A 86 -23.30 -1.68 -8.24
C ALA A 86 -24.80 -2.00 -8.41
N PRO A 87 -25.19 -2.63 -9.52
CA PRO A 87 -26.57 -3.08 -9.71
C PRO A 87 -27.07 -3.98 -8.59
N ALA A 88 -28.37 -3.92 -8.32
CA ALA A 88 -28.97 -4.76 -7.30
C ALA A 88 -28.71 -6.26 -7.59
N GLY A 89 -28.17 -6.97 -6.60
CA GLY A 89 -27.79 -8.38 -6.73
C GLY A 89 -26.37 -8.64 -7.25
N ASP A 90 -25.62 -7.63 -7.62
CA ASP A 90 -24.17 -7.77 -7.87
C ASP A 90 -23.42 -7.86 -6.52
N LEU A 91 -22.78 -9.00 -6.28
CA LEU A 91 -21.98 -9.26 -5.08
C LEU A 91 -20.47 -9.21 -5.35
N SER A 92 -20.06 -8.89 -6.58
CA SER A 92 -18.68 -8.97 -7.03
C SER A 92 -18.00 -7.60 -7.18
N SER A 93 -18.76 -6.55 -7.40
CA SER A 93 -18.21 -5.21 -7.58
C SER A 93 -17.70 -4.62 -6.27
N ALA A 94 -16.48 -4.13 -6.30
CA ALA A 94 -15.82 -3.52 -5.16
C ALA A 94 -15.06 -2.25 -5.55
N THR A 95 -15.05 -1.28 -4.63
CA THR A 95 -14.21 -0.10 -4.67
C THR A 95 -13.02 -0.27 -3.72
N ALA A 96 -11.90 0.36 -4.05
CA ALA A 96 -10.70 0.31 -3.25
C ALA A 96 -10.22 1.70 -2.87
N THR A 97 -9.88 1.88 -1.60
CA THR A 97 -9.27 3.10 -1.06
C THR A 97 -7.92 2.79 -0.43
N ALA A 98 -7.05 3.79 -0.38
CA ALA A 98 -5.83 3.72 0.42
C ALA A 98 -6.17 4.08 1.86
N ALA A 99 -6.23 3.08 2.71
CA ALA A 99 -6.47 3.22 4.14
C ALA A 99 -5.17 3.55 4.86
N ILE A 100 -5.22 4.40 5.88
CA ILE A 100 -4.05 4.89 6.60
C ILE A 100 -4.16 4.51 8.07
N ALA A 101 -3.09 3.95 8.62
CA ALA A 101 -2.91 3.78 10.06
C ALA A 101 -1.51 4.23 10.46
N ARG A 102 -1.32 4.59 11.72
CA ARG A 102 0.00 4.93 12.26
C ARG A 102 0.22 4.34 13.64
N THR A 103 1.47 4.21 14.02
CA THR A 103 1.87 3.66 15.31
C THR A 103 3.23 4.21 15.73
N LYS A 104 3.54 4.10 17.03
CA LYS A 104 4.89 4.38 17.57
C LYS A 104 5.63 3.09 17.97
N ASP A 105 4.93 1.99 18.10
CA ASP A 105 5.43 0.77 18.73
C ASP A 105 5.02 -0.52 18.01
N LEU A 106 4.33 -0.41 16.86
CA LEU A 106 3.78 -1.53 16.06
C LEU A 106 2.75 -2.40 16.81
N LYS A 107 2.36 -2.01 18.02
CA LYS A 107 1.37 -2.69 18.87
C LYS A 107 0.07 -1.89 18.93
N ASN A 108 0.20 -0.61 19.25
CA ASN A 108 -0.92 0.30 19.36
C ASN A 108 -1.06 1.08 18.07
N TRP A 109 -2.12 0.79 17.33
CA TRP A 109 -2.37 1.41 16.03
C TRP A 109 -3.51 2.41 16.12
N GLU A 110 -3.29 3.57 15.56
CA GLU A 110 -4.30 4.59 15.34
C GLU A 110 -4.76 4.51 13.88
N ARG A 111 -6.05 4.30 13.68
CA ARG A 111 -6.66 4.32 12.35
C ARG A 111 -6.99 5.77 11.98
N LEU A 112 -6.39 6.26 10.91
CA LEU A 112 -6.66 7.59 10.35
C LEU A 112 -7.73 7.49 9.24
N PRO A 113 -8.37 8.59 8.85
CA PRO A 113 -9.25 8.61 7.69
C PRO A 113 -8.55 8.07 6.44
N ASP A 114 -9.30 7.44 5.56
CA ASP A 114 -8.80 7.00 4.25
C ASP A 114 -8.26 8.21 3.45
N LEU A 115 -7.24 7.98 2.66
CA LEU A 115 -6.73 8.96 1.71
C LEU A 115 -7.83 9.37 0.73
N LYS A 116 -8.18 10.64 0.73
CA LYS A 116 -9.15 11.18 -0.23
C LYS A 116 -8.48 11.38 -1.59
N THR A 117 -9.05 10.81 -2.62
CA THR A 117 -8.55 10.85 -4.00
C THR A 117 -9.68 10.91 -5.00
N ARG A 118 -9.39 11.34 -6.23
CA ARG A 118 -10.38 11.37 -7.33
C ARG A 118 -10.64 10.00 -7.94
N SER A 119 -9.65 9.11 -7.91
CA SER A 119 -9.72 7.75 -8.44
C SER A 119 -9.46 6.73 -7.34
N GLN A 120 -9.82 5.48 -7.57
CA GLN A 120 -9.44 4.39 -6.67
C GLN A 120 -7.92 4.29 -6.56
N GLN A 121 -7.45 3.96 -5.37
CA GLN A 121 -6.02 3.84 -5.06
C GLN A 121 -5.71 2.48 -4.44
N ARG A 122 -4.68 1.86 -4.99
CA ARG A 122 -4.05 0.66 -4.41
C ARG A 122 -2.54 0.89 -4.40
N ASN A 123 -1.81 0.24 -3.50
CA ASN A 123 -0.35 0.34 -3.42
C ASN A 123 0.19 1.77 -3.23
N VAL A 124 -0.49 2.58 -2.44
CA VAL A 124 0.02 3.90 -2.05
C VAL A 124 1.16 3.71 -1.05
N VAL A 125 2.23 4.47 -1.24
CA VAL A 125 3.44 4.41 -0.40
C VAL A 125 3.81 5.82 0.05
N LEU A 126 4.10 5.99 1.34
CA LEU A 126 4.59 7.24 1.89
C LEU A 126 6.12 7.33 1.73
N HIS A 127 6.60 8.48 1.25
CA HIS A 127 8.01 8.82 1.27
C HIS A 127 8.49 9.01 2.72
N PRO A 128 9.69 8.56 3.10
CA PRO A 128 10.14 8.61 4.51
C PRO A 128 10.41 10.02 5.07
N GLU A 129 10.63 10.99 4.22
CA GLU A 129 10.97 12.37 4.59
C GLU A 129 9.96 13.36 4.00
N PHE A 130 9.84 14.53 4.62
CA PHE A 130 9.10 15.62 4.03
C PHE A 130 9.73 16.09 2.72
N VAL A 131 8.89 16.45 1.77
CA VAL A 131 9.30 17.09 0.53
C VAL A 131 8.63 18.47 0.46
N ASN A 132 9.44 19.52 0.45
CA ASN A 132 8.95 20.90 0.53
C ASN A 132 8.05 21.15 1.76
N GLY A 133 8.34 20.50 2.89
CA GLY A 133 7.58 20.61 4.12
C GLY A 133 6.25 19.87 4.14
N LYS A 134 5.98 19.02 3.16
CA LYS A 134 4.76 18.23 3.03
C LYS A 134 5.06 16.73 3.02
N TYR A 135 4.06 15.92 3.38
CA TYR A 135 4.12 14.47 3.17
C TYR A 135 4.02 14.17 1.68
N ALA A 136 4.89 13.31 1.19
CA ALA A 136 4.93 12.93 -0.22
C ALA A 136 4.47 11.48 -0.40
N LEU A 137 3.57 11.25 -1.34
CA LEU A 137 2.95 9.96 -1.60
C LEU A 137 3.25 9.50 -3.03
N TYR A 138 3.66 8.25 -3.14
CA TYR A 138 3.60 7.52 -4.40
C TYR A 138 2.23 6.86 -4.50
N THR A 139 1.49 7.24 -5.53
CA THR A 139 0.11 6.81 -5.73
C THR A 139 0.01 5.87 -6.92
N ARG A 140 -1.14 5.24 -7.09
CA ARG A 140 -1.45 4.44 -8.27
C ARG A 140 -2.92 4.60 -8.64
N PRO A 141 -3.27 5.70 -9.36
CA PRO A 141 -4.65 5.99 -9.74
C PRO A 141 -5.13 5.00 -10.80
N GLN A 142 -6.01 4.09 -10.43
CA GLN A 142 -6.57 3.11 -11.35
C GLN A 142 -7.93 2.60 -10.87
N ASP A 143 -8.99 2.97 -11.57
CA ASP A 143 -10.35 2.59 -11.19
C ASP A 143 -10.65 1.11 -11.46
N GLY A 144 -10.16 0.56 -12.57
CA GLY A 144 -10.28 -0.86 -12.86
C GLY A 144 -9.19 -1.72 -12.20
N PHE A 145 -9.54 -2.91 -11.71
CA PHE A 145 -8.56 -3.82 -11.09
C PHE A 145 -7.55 -4.39 -12.10
N ILE A 146 -8.01 -4.77 -13.28
CA ILE A 146 -7.21 -5.39 -14.38
C ILE A 146 -7.48 -4.65 -15.69
N ASP A 147 -7.91 -3.43 -15.65
CA ASP A 147 -8.12 -2.68 -16.89
C ASP A 147 -6.77 -2.22 -17.46
N ALA A 148 -6.44 -2.72 -18.65
CA ALA A 148 -5.28 -2.28 -19.41
C ALA A 148 -5.58 -1.01 -20.26
N GLY A 149 -6.81 -0.52 -20.28
CA GLY A 149 -7.25 0.58 -21.13
C GLY A 149 -6.78 1.93 -20.64
N SER A 150 -7.30 2.38 -19.51
CA SER A 150 -7.07 3.73 -18.98
C SER A 150 -6.54 3.74 -17.54
N GLY A 151 -5.99 4.87 -17.12
CA GLY A 151 -5.46 5.04 -15.76
C GLY A 151 -4.19 4.23 -15.50
N GLY A 152 -3.78 4.17 -14.23
CA GLY A 152 -2.57 3.48 -13.79
C GLY A 152 -1.31 4.32 -13.98
N GLY A 153 -0.17 3.72 -13.70
CA GLY A 153 1.09 4.42 -13.55
C GLY A 153 1.41 4.69 -12.09
N ILE A 154 2.65 5.03 -11.81
CA ILE A 154 3.05 5.52 -10.49
C ILE A 154 2.86 7.04 -10.50
N GLY A 155 2.00 7.52 -9.60
CA GLY A 155 1.75 8.94 -9.38
C GLY A 155 2.60 9.49 -8.24
N TRP A 156 2.67 10.80 -8.18
CA TRP A 156 3.29 11.57 -7.12
C TRP A 156 2.32 12.65 -6.65
N ALA A 157 2.13 12.75 -5.35
CA ALA A 157 1.26 13.73 -4.72
C ALA A 157 1.86 14.24 -3.41
N LEU A 158 1.55 15.48 -3.06
CA LEU A 158 1.92 16.07 -1.78
C LEU A 158 0.65 16.34 -0.96
N VAL A 159 0.71 16.03 0.33
CA VAL A 159 -0.37 16.31 1.29
C VAL A 159 0.17 17.03 2.52
N ASP A 160 -0.62 17.92 3.09
CA ASP A 160 -0.18 18.75 4.23
C ASP A 160 -0.26 18.03 5.56
N ASP A 161 -1.22 17.11 5.72
CA ASP A 161 -1.51 16.45 6.97
C ASP A 161 -2.03 15.03 6.74
N MET A 162 -1.34 14.04 7.31
CA MET A 162 -1.75 12.63 7.21
C MET A 162 -3.02 12.29 8.01
N THR A 163 -3.42 13.14 8.96
CA THR A 163 -4.67 12.95 9.71
C THR A 163 -5.92 13.35 8.93
N GLN A 164 -5.74 14.07 7.82
CA GLN A 164 -6.78 14.54 6.90
C GLN A 164 -6.29 14.47 5.45
N ALA A 165 -5.54 13.43 5.10
CA ALA A 165 -4.84 13.34 3.82
C ALA A 165 -5.78 13.43 2.63
N GLU A 166 -5.54 14.40 1.75
CA GLU A 166 -6.29 14.61 0.51
C GLU A 166 -5.34 14.92 -0.65
N VAL A 167 -5.43 14.14 -1.70
CA VAL A 167 -4.70 14.35 -2.94
C VAL A 167 -5.53 15.25 -3.86
N THR A 168 -5.19 16.52 -3.89
CA THR A 168 -5.82 17.51 -4.79
C THR A 168 -5.19 17.52 -6.16
N GLU A 169 -3.86 17.31 -6.21
CA GLU A 169 -3.06 17.27 -7.43
C GLU A 169 -2.20 15.98 -7.43
N GLU A 170 -2.18 15.32 -8.57
CA GLU A 170 -1.44 14.08 -8.78
C GLU A 170 -0.76 14.11 -10.15
N THR A 171 0.54 13.84 -10.16
CA THR A 171 1.33 13.78 -11.40
C THR A 171 1.82 12.36 -11.61
N ILE A 172 1.58 11.78 -12.78
CA ILE A 172 2.13 10.45 -13.12
C ILE A 172 3.62 10.62 -13.44
N ILE A 173 4.46 10.03 -12.62
CA ILE A 173 5.92 10.08 -12.75
C ILE A 173 6.50 8.87 -13.48
N ASP A 174 5.77 7.74 -13.48
CA ASP A 174 6.13 6.56 -14.25
C ASP A 174 4.88 5.94 -14.90
N GLN A 175 4.73 6.17 -16.20
CA GLN A 175 3.58 5.73 -16.98
C GLN A 175 3.64 4.26 -17.32
N ARG A 176 2.47 3.66 -17.53
CA ARG A 176 2.36 2.37 -18.19
C ARG A 176 2.82 2.49 -19.65
N HIS A 177 3.48 1.44 -20.14
CA HIS A 177 3.93 1.36 -21.52
C HIS A 177 3.48 0.05 -22.15
N TYR A 178 2.75 0.17 -23.27
CA TYR A 178 2.32 -0.97 -24.06
C TYR A 178 3.54 -1.81 -24.52
N HIS A 179 3.37 -3.11 -24.51
CA HIS A 179 4.38 -4.06 -24.95
C HIS A 179 5.66 -4.09 -24.10
N THR A 180 5.56 -3.70 -22.84
CA THR A 180 6.65 -3.75 -21.85
C THR A 180 6.22 -4.53 -20.60
N ILE A 181 7.14 -4.64 -19.62
CA ILE A 181 6.84 -5.25 -18.31
C ILE A 181 5.76 -4.51 -17.50
N LYS A 182 5.41 -3.30 -17.88
CA LYS A 182 4.43 -2.45 -17.17
C LYS A 182 3.23 -2.06 -18.05
N GLU A 183 2.84 -2.93 -18.98
CA GLU A 183 1.75 -2.64 -19.91
C GLU A 183 0.36 -2.69 -19.27
N VAL A 184 0.13 -3.59 -18.29
CA VAL A 184 -1.16 -3.72 -17.62
C VAL A 184 -1.27 -2.78 -16.45
N LYS A 185 -0.29 -2.78 -15.56
CA LYS A 185 -0.18 -1.90 -14.40
C LYS A 185 1.25 -1.87 -13.87
N ASN A 186 1.54 -0.87 -13.09
CA ASN A 186 2.76 -0.76 -12.30
C ASN A 186 2.42 -0.07 -10.98
N GLY A 187 3.33 -0.13 -10.03
CA GLY A 187 3.15 0.47 -8.72
C GLY A 187 4.42 0.36 -7.89
N GLU A 188 4.52 1.20 -6.88
CA GLU A 188 5.59 1.10 -5.90
C GLU A 188 5.53 -0.23 -5.14
N GLY A 189 6.69 -0.68 -4.71
CA GLY A 189 6.86 -1.78 -3.80
C GLY A 189 6.96 -1.29 -2.34
N PRO A 190 8.13 -1.37 -1.68
CA PRO A 190 8.37 -0.77 -0.37
C PRO A 190 8.54 0.76 -0.50
N HIS A 191 8.62 1.45 0.65
CA HIS A 191 9.06 2.85 0.65
C HIS A 191 10.47 2.97 0.07
N PRO A 192 10.83 4.13 -0.55
CA PRO A 192 12.17 4.33 -1.11
C PRO A 192 13.26 4.20 -0.05
N ILE A 193 14.40 3.67 -0.47
CA ILE A 193 15.56 3.46 0.39
C ILE A 193 16.56 4.59 0.14
N LYS A 194 16.90 5.32 1.20
CA LYS A 194 17.90 6.39 1.12
C LYS A 194 19.30 5.82 0.94
N THR A 195 20.02 6.33 -0.05
CA THR A 195 21.41 5.97 -0.35
C THR A 195 22.27 7.24 -0.48
N PRO A 196 23.61 7.15 -0.45
CA PRO A 196 24.48 8.31 -0.69
C PRO A 196 24.27 8.96 -2.08
N GLN A 197 23.74 8.21 -3.05
CA GLN A 197 23.50 8.68 -4.42
C GLN A 197 22.06 9.21 -4.63
N GLY A 198 21.18 9.08 -3.65
CA GLY A 198 19.78 9.48 -3.72
C GLY A 198 18.84 8.38 -3.23
N TRP A 199 17.64 8.33 -3.76
CA TRP A 199 16.61 7.38 -3.39
C TRP A 199 16.57 6.20 -4.35
N LEU A 200 16.65 4.99 -3.80
CA LEU A 200 16.43 3.76 -4.55
C LEU A 200 14.94 3.37 -4.44
N HIS A 201 14.29 3.27 -5.59
CA HIS A 201 12.93 2.77 -5.72
C HIS A 201 12.96 1.32 -6.20
N LEU A 202 12.07 0.50 -5.63
CA LEU A 202 11.81 -0.86 -6.08
C LEU A 202 10.34 -0.93 -6.48
N ALA A 203 10.07 -0.81 -7.75
CA ALA A 203 8.73 -0.86 -8.29
C ALA A 203 8.41 -2.24 -8.90
N HIS A 204 7.13 -2.50 -9.12
CA HIS A 204 6.67 -3.67 -9.85
C HIS A 204 5.90 -3.27 -11.10
N GLY A 205 6.15 -4.03 -12.17
CA GLY A 205 5.35 -3.97 -13.38
C GLY A 205 4.56 -5.25 -13.58
N VAL A 206 3.48 -5.16 -14.31
CA VAL A 206 2.63 -6.30 -14.68
C VAL A 206 2.37 -6.29 -16.16
N ARG A 207 2.65 -7.41 -16.80
CA ARG A 207 2.32 -7.63 -18.20
C ARG A 207 1.36 -8.80 -18.37
N ALA A 208 0.57 -8.77 -19.42
CA ALA A 208 -0.25 -9.89 -19.83
C ALA A 208 0.60 -10.97 -20.51
N CYS A 209 0.26 -12.21 -20.28
CA CYS A 209 0.74 -13.36 -21.04
C CYS A 209 -0.42 -14.35 -21.25
N ALA A 210 -0.24 -15.30 -22.14
CA ALA A 210 -1.34 -16.18 -22.59
C ALA A 210 -2.09 -16.90 -21.45
N ALA A 211 -1.42 -17.18 -20.35
CA ALA A 211 -1.99 -17.92 -19.21
C ALA A 211 -2.32 -17.05 -18.00
N GLY A 212 -2.17 -15.71 -18.08
CA GLY A 212 -2.44 -14.84 -16.93
C GLY A 212 -1.57 -13.59 -16.87
N LEU A 213 -1.31 -13.10 -15.66
CA LEU A 213 -0.50 -11.91 -15.41
C LEU A 213 0.88 -12.30 -14.89
N ARG A 214 1.91 -11.64 -15.41
CA ARG A 214 3.28 -11.78 -14.92
C ARG A 214 3.73 -10.51 -14.22
N TYR A 215 4.12 -10.66 -12.95
CA TYR A 215 4.70 -9.60 -12.14
C TYR A 215 6.22 -9.61 -12.25
N VAL A 216 6.80 -8.44 -12.37
CA VAL A 216 8.26 -8.22 -12.52
C VAL A 216 8.68 -7.05 -11.65
N LEU A 217 9.81 -7.14 -10.96
CA LEU A 217 10.43 -6.01 -10.26
C LEU A 217 11.28 -5.19 -11.24
N TYR A 218 11.34 -3.88 -11.03
CA TYR A 218 12.24 -2.94 -11.72
C TYR A 218 12.56 -1.72 -10.86
#